data_7d2e3577ff0fa660c9cdfc3046b803d6
#
_entry.id   7d2e3577ff0fa660c9cdfc3046b803d6
#
_cell.length_a   1.000
_cell.length_b   1.000
_cell.length_c   1.000
_cell.angle_alpha   90.00
_cell.angle_beta   90.00
_cell.angle_gamma   90.00
#
_symmetry.space_group_name_H-M   'P 1'
#
loop_
_entity.id
_entity.type
_entity.pdbx_description
1 polymer ?
#
loop_
_entity_poly.entity_id
_entity_poly.type
_entity_poly.pdbx_seq_one_letter_code
_entity_poly.pdbx_strand_id
1 'polypeptide(L)'
;MAEALPVRLAGQHAAGQGRAARAPAAVAAATSRYGGSLVVWMILLVLVGFPVGAFILQAFMPRLFGQGSSWFTLSAITQAFQGHVFVALWNSIWVSFAVCALDLVIGGAVAWLSMRTDIGGRRIWPGLMWGLLLVPSYLIAEGWQYLLEPKGVTYQLGLYSPWLYHTFFSPAGVVFVLALVNAPFSYLTMSAALGGLGSQFEEAVRVHGGGRVATARVVVPVLAPAVLSSIAIVFAETMSDYGVSSTLAFQSHFQMAAYGIFEAISNLPANFGVAGVLSILLLASAAIPIAIQSRVTRGRSYAVLSGRTRAATRYRLPRPAKMALTSVAVLFFLLALGAPAFGAFLGSFVQNLGTPIGSQHLTLYAYREVFSGSLALGHVVQEGANGLVGPVVLSTELSAITATVTAVIGLAVARLLAARRPGRLTKAGDLLLLGSIALPGIVLGAGYIFAFNLPVASQFGIDLYETVPLLVMGYLATSIPTQSRIMMGQVAQVHGSLLEAARVHGARAFSAWRSAYVPVVSRVLVLAWLVTFTKTFFELPISQLLYPPGHETVSVAINSWLSNYHYDIGTAMTVVALLANFLVIALVLGGFGFFAPKGWRRMGGWRVVA
;
A
#
# COMPACT_ATOMS: atom_id res chain seq x y z
N MET A 1 -1.48 86.07 -12.45
CA MET A 1 -2.25 86.21 -13.70
C MET A 1 -1.84 85.13 -14.68
N ALA A 2 -2.83 84.46 -15.25
CA ALA A 2 -2.81 83.41 -16.28
C ALA A 2 -2.28 82.02 -15.86
N GLU A 3 -2.99 81.10 -15.85
CA GLU A 3 -4.15 80.44 -16.45
C GLU A 3 -3.80 78.95 -16.59
N ALA A 4 -4.49 78.13 -15.85
CA ALA A 4 -4.47 76.66 -15.96
C ALA A 4 -5.47 76.27 -17.06
N LEU A 5 -5.11 75.37 -17.96
CA LEU A 5 -6.03 74.64 -18.85
C LEU A 5 -5.81 73.14 -18.73
N PRO A 6 -6.92 72.36 -18.73
CA PRO A 6 -6.86 70.99 -18.25
C PRO A 6 -6.56 69.98 -19.36
N VAL A 7 -5.65 69.06 -19.08
CA VAL A 7 -5.45 67.84 -19.88
C VAL A 7 -6.32 66.73 -19.24
N ARG A 8 -7.58 66.68 -19.65
CA ARG A 8 -8.43 65.48 -19.49
C ARG A 8 -9.11 65.27 -20.83
N LEU A 9 -8.79 64.14 -21.48
CA LEU A 9 -9.64 63.38 -22.43
C LEU A 9 -8.82 62.49 -23.40
N ALA A 10 -7.81 61.75 -22.93
CA ALA A 10 -7.18 60.73 -23.77
C ALA A 10 -7.03 59.36 -23.10
N GLY A 11 -7.59 59.16 -21.90
CA GLY A 11 -7.38 57.92 -21.13
C GLY A 11 -8.51 56.88 -21.16
N GLN A 12 -9.68 57.17 -21.76
CA GLN A 12 -10.85 56.29 -21.66
C GLN A 12 -11.05 55.28 -22.80
N HIS A 13 -10.39 55.47 -23.97
CA HIS A 13 -10.54 54.52 -25.09
C HIS A 13 -9.52 53.35 -25.07
N ALA A 14 -8.43 53.42 -24.32
CA ALA A 14 -7.44 52.33 -24.23
C ALA A 14 -7.80 51.25 -23.20
N ALA A 15 -8.70 51.55 -22.23
CA ALA A 15 -9.09 50.62 -21.19
C ALA A 15 -10.17 49.58 -21.61
N GLY A 16 -10.90 49.86 -22.71
CA GLY A 16 -11.97 48.96 -23.20
C GLY A 16 -11.46 47.81 -24.06
N GLN A 17 -10.42 48.05 -24.88
CA GLN A 17 -9.91 47.02 -25.79
C GLN A 17 -9.05 45.95 -25.08
N GLY A 18 -8.44 46.26 -23.96
CA GLY A 18 -7.68 45.27 -23.15
C GLY A 18 -8.54 44.28 -22.34
N ARG A 19 -9.82 44.60 -22.09
CA ARG A 19 -10.75 43.70 -21.38
C ARG A 19 -11.43 42.70 -22.31
N ALA A 20 -11.77 43.06 -23.53
CA ALA A 20 -12.42 42.18 -24.51
C ALA A 20 -11.48 41.07 -25.02
N ALA A 21 -10.18 41.34 -25.17
CA ALA A 21 -9.20 40.33 -25.59
C ALA A 21 -8.72 39.39 -24.47
N ARG A 22 -8.93 39.75 -23.18
CA ARG A 22 -8.56 38.88 -22.02
C ARG A 22 -9.63 37.84 -21.65
N ALA A 23 -10.88 38.05 -22.05
CA ALA A 23 -11.98 37.13 -21.74
C ALA A 23 -11.82 35.74 -22.40
N PRO A 24 -11.51 35.60 -23.71
CA PRO A 24 -11.35 34.28 -24.31
C PRO A 24 -10.10 33.55 -23.82
N ALA A 25 -9.01 34.23 -23.48
CA ALA A 25 -7.82 33.63 -22.92
C ALA A 25 -8.04 33.16 -21.48
N ALA A 26 -8.81 33.88 -20.70
CA ALA A 26 -9.18 33.47 -19.32
C ALA A 26 -10.17 32.30 -19.32
N VAL A 27 -11.12 32.28 -20.27
CA VAL A 27 -12.06 31.15 -20.45
C VAL A 27 -11.31 29.94 -20.98
N ALA A 28 -10.41 30.04 -21.93
CA ALA A 28 -9.58 28.96 -22.44
C ALA A 28 -8.63 28.40 -21.35
N ALA A 29 -8.07 29.27 -20.52
CA ALA A 29 -7.25 28.85 -19.37
C ALA A 29 -8.07 28.19 -18.25
N ALA A 30 -9.32 28.63 -18.05
CA ALA A 30 -10.25 28.03 -17.11
C ALA A 30 -10.74 26.67 -17.63
N THR A 31 -11.13 26.53 -18.88
CA THR A 31 -11.57 25.26 -19.49
C THR A 31 -10.44 24.23 -19.53
N SER A 32 -9.19 24.64 -19.81
CA SER A 32 -8.06 23.71 -19.75
C SER A 32 -7.73 23.25 -18.31
N ARG A 33 -7.93 24.10 -17.31
CA ARG A 33 -7.74 23.76 -15.89
C ARG A 33 -8.84 22.84 -15.37
N TYR A 34 -10.10 23.10 -15.69
CA TYR A 34 -11.23 22.29 -15.27
C TYR A 34 -11.32 20.99 -16.08
N GLY A 35 -10.99 21.01 -17.38
CA GLY A 35 -11.02 19.85 -18.25
C GLY A 35 -10.05 18.75 -17.77
N GLY A 36 -8.81 19.10 -17.46
CA GLY A 36 -7.83 18.12 -16.95
C GLY A 36 -8.20 17.53 -15.59
N SER A 37 -8.80 18.33 -14.69
CA SER A 37 -9.25 17.82 -13.40
C SER A 37 -10.48 16.92 -13.55
N LEU A 38 -11.43 17.23 -14.41
CA LEU A 38 -12.60 16.40 -14.67
C LEU A 38 -12.22 15.03 -15.22
N VAL A 39 -11.29 14.96 -16.18
CA VAL A 39 -10.81 13.67 -16.72
C VAL A 39 -10.23 12.80 -15.62
N VAL A 40 -9.37 13.35 -14.76
CA VAL A 40 -8.79 12.59 -13.65
C VAL A 40 -9.85 12.09 -12.68
N TRP A 41 -10.83 12.92 -12.33
CA TRP A 41 -11.91 12.51 -11.43
C TRP A 41 -12.85 11.49 -12.06
N MET A 42 -13.11 11.60 -13.35
CA MET A 42 -13.88 10.59 -14.10
C MET A 42 -13.15 9.24 -14.11
N ILE A 43 -11.84 9.23 -14.34
CA ILE A 43 -11.03 8.00 -14.26
C ILE A 43 -11.16 7.35 -12.87
N LEU A 44 -11.01 8.13 -11.79
CA LEU A 44 -11.12 7.61 -10.43
C LEU A 44 -12.55 7.16 -10.09
N LEU A 45 -13.56 7.87 -10.58
CA LEU A 45 -14.95 7.47 -10.39
C LEU A 45 -15.24 6.13 -11.08
N VAL A 46 -14.76 5.94 -12.30
CA VAL A 46 -14.93 4.68 -13.05
C VAL A 46 -14.13 3.55 -12.43
N LEU A 47 -12.87 3.80 -12.02
CA LEU A 47 -12.00 2.76 -11.48
C LEU A 47 -12.34 2.38 -10.03
N VAL A 48 -12.83 3.30 -9.21
CA VAL A 48 -13.06 3.04 -7.77
C VAL A 48 -14.53 3.22 -7.40
N GLY A 49 -15.11 4.38 -7.73
CA GLY A 49 -16.45 4.74 -7.28
C GLY A 49 -17.53 3.82 -7.84
N PHE A 50 -17.48 3.53 -9.12
CA PHE A 50 -18.45 2.68 -9.79
C PHE A 50 -18.42 1.22 -9.32
N PRO A 51 -17.26 0.52 -9.28
CA PRO A 51 -17.19 -0.85 -8.78
C PRO A 51 -17.66 -0.98 -7.32
N VAL A 52 -17.17 -0.12 -6.45
CA VAL A 52 -17.56 -0.15 -5.02
C VAL A 52 -19.04 0.19 -4.85
N GLY A 53 -19.53 1.19 -5.59
CA GLY A 53 -20.94 1.57 -5.58
C GLY A 53 -21.85 0.44 -6.07
N ALA A 54 -21.47 -0.25 -7.14
CA ALA A 54 -22.20 -1.41 -7.66
C ALA A 54 -22.28 -2.53 -6.61
N PHE A 55 -21.16 -2.84 -5.96
CA PHE A 55 -21.12 -3.88 -4.94
C PHE A 55 -21.96 -3.54 -3.70
N ILE A 56 -21.92 -2.30 -3.26
CA ILE A 56 -22.78 -1.85 -2.14
C ILE A 56 -24.25 -1.87 -2.54
N LEU A 57 -24.61 -1.38 -3.73
CA LEU A 57 -25.98 -1.37 -4.21
C LEU A 57 -26.55 -2.79 -4.35
N GLN A 58 -25.76 -3.73 -4.81
CA GLN A 58 -26.16 -5.13 -4.94
C GLN A 58 -26.61 -5.72 -3.60
N ALA A 59 -25.96 -5.38 -2.48
CA ALA A 59 -26.34 -5.87 -1.17
C ALA A 59 -27.77 -5.49 -0.76
N PHE A 60 -28.30 -4.38 -1.29
CA PHE A 60 -29.63 -3.87 -0.99
C PHE A 60 -30.63 -4.05 -2.14
N MET A 61 -30.14 -4.12 -3.38
CA MET A 61 -30.95 -4.18 -4.59
C MET A 61 -30.57 -5.39 -5.46
N PRO A 62 -30.75 -6.63 -4.97
CA PRO A 62 -30.28 -7.83 -5.68
C PRO A 62 -30.91 -7.99 -7.06
N ARG A 63 -32.16 -7.58 -7.27
CA ARG A 63 -32.83 -7.67 -8.58
C ARG A 63 -32.15 -6.84 -9.67
N LEU A 64 -31.55 -5.71 -9.31
CA LEU A 64 -30.82 -4.86 -10.27
C LEU A 64 -29.64 -5.60 -10.91
N PHE A 65 -29.10 -6.58 -10.22
CA PHE A 65 -27.95 -7.39 -10.64
C PHE A 65 -28.35 -8.83 -11.06
N GLY A 66 -29.65 -9.10 -11.23
CA GLY A 66 -30.13 -10.44 -11.59
C GLY A 66 -30.07 -11.47 -10.46
N GLN A 67 -29.87 -11.03 -9.22
CA GLN A 67 -29.58 -11.86 -8.05
C GLN A 67 -30.79 -11.96 -7.10
N GLY A 68 -31.95 -12.41 -7.58
CA GLY A 68 -33.14 -12.57 -6.77
C GLY A 68 -34.33 -11.76 -7.24
N SER A 69 -35.48 -11.92 -6.58
CA SER A 69 -36.76 -11.34 -6.99
C SER A 69 -37.07 -9.96 -6.37
N SER A 70 -36.45 -9.62 -5.26
CA SER A 70 -36.74 -8.41 -4.50
C SER A 70 -35.98 -7.19 -5.04
N TRP A 71 -36.71 -6.06 -5.24
CA TRP A 71 -36.09 -4.78 -5.60
C TRP A 71 -35.28 -4.17 -4.47
N PHE A 72 -35.70 -4.37 -3.22
CA PHE A 72 -35.02 -3.87 -2.04
C PHE A 72 -35.12 -4.89 -0.91
N THR A 73 -34.03 -5.16 -0.22
CA THR A 73 -33.98 -6.07 0.92
C THR A 73 -32.97 -5.61 1.97
N LEU A 74 -33.27 -5.87 3.23
CA LEU A 74 -32.37 -5.70 4.38
C LEU A 74 -31.98 -7.05 4.99
N SER A 75 -32.38 -8.16 4.39
CA SER A 75 -32.11 -9.52 4.90
C SER A 75 -30.62 -9.81 5.04
N ALA A 76 -29.78 -9.25 4.15
CA ALA A 76 -28.34 -9.38 4.22
C ALA A 76 -27.75 -8.75 5.50
N ILE A 77 -28.37 -7.65 6.03
CA ILE A 77 -27.94 -7.03 7.29
C ILE A 77 -28.18 -8.00 8.46
N THR A 78 -29.39 -8.56 8.54
CA THR A 78 -29.71 -9.50 9.63
C THR A 78 -28.81 -10.74 9.58
N GLN A 79 -28.50 -11.25 8.39
CA GLN A 79 -27.58 -12.38 8.21
C GLN A 79 -26.14 -12.02 8.59
N ALA A 80 -25.66 -10.80 8.26
CA ALA A 80 -24.31 -10.35 8.59
C ALA A 80 -24.08 -10.17 10.11
N PHE A 81 -25.16 -9.94 10.88
CA PHE A 81 -25.10 -9.87 12.34
C PHE A 81 -25.36 -11.21 13.04
N GLN A 82 -25.38 -12.33 12.30
CA GLN A 82 -25.62 -13.66 12.85
C GLN A 82 -24.44 -14.60 12.54
N GLY A 83 -24.27 -15.58 13.42
CA GLY A 83 -23.34 -16.71 13.22
C GLY A 83 -21.88 -16.30 13.03
N HIS A 84 -21.20 -17.00 12.17
CA HIS A 84 -19.77 -16.89 11.91
C HIS A 84 -19.38 -15.53 11.25
N VAL A 85 -20.28 -14.90 10.52
CA VAL A 85 -20.00 -13.61 9.84
C VAL A 85 -19.77 -12.48 10.86
N PHE A 86 -20.64 -12.40 11.87
CA PHE A 86 -20.46 -11.45 12.98
C PHE A 86 -19.19 -11.72 13.76
N VAL A 87 -18.89 -13.00 14.02
CA VAL A 87 -17.66 -13.41 14.70
C VAL A 87 -16.43 -12.99 13.93
N ALA A 88 -16.42 -13.16 12.59
CA ALA A 88 -15.32 -12.73 11.74
C ALA A 88 -15.07 -11.21 11.80
N LEU A 89 -16.16 -10.41 11.80
CA LEU A 89 -16.06 -8.95 11.96
C LEU A 89 -15.50 -8.59 13.33
N TRP A 90 -16.04 -9.20 14.41
CA TRP A 90 -15.58 -8.96 15.77
C TRP A 90 -14.10 -9.33 15.95
N ASN A 91 -13.70 -10.49 15.40
CA ASN A 91 -12.33 -10.94 15.40
C ASN A 91 -11.40 -9.90 14.73
N SER A 92 -11.77 -9.39 13.57
CA SER A 92 -10.98 -8.37 12.89
C SER A 92 -10.85 -7.08 13.71
N ILE A 93 -11.92 -6.65 14.40
CA ILE A 93 -11.90 -5.43 15.22
C ILE A 93 -10.94 -5.56 16.39
N TRP A 94 -11.07 -6.62 17.21
CA TRP A 94 -10.21 -6.74 18.40
C TRP A 94 -8.75 -7.08 18.04
N VAL A 95 -8.52 -7.88 16.99
CA VAL A 95 -7.16 -8.12 16.46
C VAL A 95 -6.52 -6.80 16.01
N SER A 96 -7.27 -5.95 15.29
CA SER A 96 -6.75 -4.65 14.87
C SER A 96 -6.35 -3.76 16.04
N PHE A 97 -7.12 -3.75 17.13
CA PHE A 97 -6.72 -3.03 18.35
C PHE A 97 -5.47 -3.63 19.01
N ALA A 98 -5.37 -4.94 19.09
CA ALA A 98 -4.20 -5.64 19.65
C ALA A 98 -2.94 -5.34 18.82
N VAL A 99 -3.04 -5.42 17.49
CA VAL A 99 -1.95 -5.09 16.56
C VAL A 99 -1.57 -3.62 16.68
N CYS A 100 -2.51 -2.68 16.73
CA CYS A 100 -2.23 -1.27 16.94
C CYS A 100 -1.42 -1.00 18.21
N ALA A 101 -1.76 -1.66 19.31
CA ALA A 101 -1.05 -1.52 20.58
C ALA A 101 0.40 -2.04 20.48
N LEU A 102 0.59 -3.21 19.87
CA LEU A 102 1.92 -3.80 19.66
C LEU A 102 2.75 -2.96 18.68
N ASP A 103 2.18 -2.52 17.58
CA ASP A 103 2.88 -1.76 16.55
C ASP A 103 3.28 -0.36 17.01
N LEU A 104 2.46 0.26 17.84
CA LEU A 104 2.84 1.54 18.44
C LEU A 104 4.08 1.38 19.33
N VAL A 105 4.18 0.27 20.05
CA VAL A 105 5.35 -0.05 20.88
C VAL A 105 6.54 -0.41 20.00
N ILE A 106 6.39 -1.36 19.07
CA ILE A 106 7.50 -1.88 18.23
C ILE A 106 7.99 -0.80 17.27
N GLY A 107 7.12 -0.30 16.40
CA GLY A 107 7.45 0.70 15.38
C GLY A 107 7.88 2.02 16.01
N GLY A 108 7.18 2.45 17.09
CA GLY A 108 7.54 3.63 17.86
C GLY A 108 8.90 3.51 18.54
N ALA A 109 9.21 2.35 19.14
CA ALA A 109 10.52 2.10 19.74
C ALA A 109 11.64 2.12 18.70
N VAL A 110 11.48 1.43 17.56
CA VAL A 110 12.48 1.43 16.49
C VAL A 110 12.66 2.83 15.91
N ALA A 111 11.58 3.62 15.74
CA ALA A 111 11.64 5.01 15.31
C ALA A 111 12.43 5.87 16.31
N TRP A 112 12.11 5.77 17.59
CA TRP A 112 12.80 6.51 18.63
C TRP A 112 14.28 6.13 18.74
N LEU A 113 14.59 4.82 18.74
CA LEU A 113 15.95 4.31 18.81
C LEU A 113 16.80 4.79 17.62
N SER A 114 16.27 4.70 16.40
CA SER A 114 17.01 5.08 15.19
C SER A 114 17.22 6.60 15.07
N MET A 115 16.24 7.42 15.52
CA MET A 115 16.27 8.87 15.37
C MET A 115 16.94 9.61 16.54
N ARG A 116 16.77 9.10 17.76
CA ARG A 116 17.14 9.80 19.01
C ARG A 116 18.32 9.19 19.76
N THR A 117 18.82 8.03 19.34
CA THR A 117 19.95 7.37 20.04
C THR A 117 21.12 7.07 19.09
N ASP A 118 22.22 6.61 19.68
CA ASP A 118 23.40 6.14 18.96
C ASP A 118 23.44 4.61 18.81
N ILE A 119 22.25 3.95 18.76
CA ILE A 119 22.11 2.49 18.62
C ILE A 119 22.92 1.95 17.43
N GLY A 120 23.43 0.73 17.55
CA GLY A 120 24.11 0.03 16.45
C GLY A 120 23.20 -0.15 15.25
N GLY A 121 23.74 -0.05 14.04
CA GLY A 121 22.97 -0.28 12.81
C GLY A 121 21.89 0.75 12.49
N ARG A 122 21.77 1.86 13.21
CA ARG A 122 20.71 2.88 13.05
C ARG A 122 20.50 3.38 11.62
N ARG A 123 21.52 3.29 10.75
CA ARG A 123 21.42 3.69 9.34
C ARG A 123 20.78 2.61 8.49
N ILE A 124 20.76 1.37 8.97
CA ILE A 124 20.22 0.20 8.28
C ILE A 124 18.74 0.01 8.63
N TRP A 125 18.33 0.29 9.89
CA TRP A 125 16.95 0.08 10.34
C TRP A 125 15.88 0.74 9.44
N PRO A 126 16.05 1.99 8.98
CA PRO A 126 15.09 2.59 8.04
C PRO A 126 14.94 1.79 6.74
N GLY A 127 16.06 1.30 6.18
CA GLY A 127 16.04 0.48 4.97
C GLY A 127 15.35 -0.85 5.18
N LEU A 128 15.57 -1.50 6.33
CA LEU A 128 14.88 -2.76 6.68
C LEU A 128 13.38 -2.56 6.90
N MET A 129 12.95 -1.46 7.51
CA MET A 129 11.53 -1.12 7.65
C MET A 129 10.86 -0.88 6.28
N TRP A 130 11.55 -0.20 5.35
CA TRP A 130 11.07 -0.06 3.98
C TRP A 130 11.04 -1.41 3.26
N GLY A 131 12.04 -2.26 3.47
CA GLY A 131 12.06 -3.62 2.92
C GLY A 131 10.88 -4.45 3.41
N LEU A 132 10.61 -4.43 4.72
CA LEU A 132 9.49 -5.15 5.32
C LEU A 132 8.12 -4.66 4.79
N LEU A 133 7.96 -3.36 4.53
CA LEU A 133 6.75 -2.79 3.93
C LEU A 133 6.49 -3.32 2.50
N LEU A 134 7.53 -3.74 1.79
CA LEU A 134 7.42 -4.24 0.42
C LEU A 134 7.15 -5.75 0.36
N VAL A 135 7.36 -6.48 1.46
CA VAL A 135 7.06 -7.93 1.52
C VAL A 135 5.56 -8.10 1.83
N PRO A 136 4.82 -8.86 1.01
CA PRO A 136 3.40 -9.11 1.26
C PRO A 136 3.16 -9.87 2.57
N SER A 137 2.05 -9.59 3.22
CA SER A 137 1.67 -10.19 4.50
C SER A 137 1.51 -11.71 4.40
N TYR A 138 0.93 -12.21 3.31
CA TYR A 138 0.74 -13.64 3.11
C TYR A 138 2.05 -14.41 3.02
N LEU A 139 3.09 -13.89 2.35
CA LEU A 139 4.38 -14.56 2.27
C LEU A 139 5.07 -14.69 3.63
N ILE A 140 4.90 -13.69 4.50
CA ILE A 140 5.41 -13.75 5.87
C ILE A 140 4.62 -14.79 6.67
N ALA A 141 3.30 -14.80 6.54
CA ALA A 141 2.45 -15.78 7.21
C ALA A 141 2.78 -17.22 6.77
N GLU A 142 2.88 -17.47 5.47
CA GLU A 142 3.21 -18.77 4.89
C GLU A 142 4.61 -19.24 5.29
N GLY A 143 5.60 -18.35 5.27
CA GLY A 143 6.96 -18.69 5.73
C GLY A 143 6.98 -19.12 7.19
N TRP A 144 6.21 -18.47 8.07
CA TRP A 144 6.02 -18.87 9.45
C TRP A 144 5.24 -20.16 9.60
N GLN A 145 4.16 -20.35 8.82
CA GLN A 145 3.39 -21.59 8.80
C GLN A 145 4.29 -22.77 8.47
N TYR A 146 5.03 -22.66 7.36
CA TYR A 146 5.94 -23.71 6.94
C TYR A 146 7.03 -24.00 7.98
N LEU A 147 7.49 -22.97 8.69
CA LEU A 147 8.48 -23.12 9.75
C LEU A 147 7.95 -23.96 10.91
N LEU A 148 6.70 -23.70 11.36
CA LEU A 148 6.15 -24.20 12.62
C LEU A 148 5.12 -25.33 12.47
N GLU A 149 4.65 -25.62 11.25
CA GLU A 149 3.66 -26.68 11.01
C GLU A 149 4.13 -28.05 11.49
N PRO A 150 3.24 -28.97 11.90
CA PRO A 150 3.60 -30.37 12.13
C PRO A 150 4.21 -30.94 10.86
N LYS A 151 5.40 -31.47 10.92
CA LYS A 151 6.22 -31.90 9.78
C LYS A 151 6.91 -30.75 9.00
N GLY A 152 6.76 -29.49 9.42
CA GLY A 152 7.49 -28.35 8.88
C GLY A 152 8.98 -28.34 9.25
N VAL A 153 9.63 -27.20 9.01
CA VAL A 153 11.10 -27.08 9.19
C VAL A 153 11.56 -27.37 10.61
N THR A 154 10.86 -26.88 11.62
CA THR A 154 11.21 -27.15 13.04
C THR A 154 11.13 -28.63 13.39
N TYR A 155 10.16 -29.36 12.85
CA TYR A 155 10.06 -30.80 13.00
C TYR A 155 11.23 -31.51 12.33
N GLN A 156 11.56 -31.14 11.10
CA GLN A 156 12.65 -31.71 10.32
C GLN A 156 14.02 -31.48 10.96
N LEU A 157 14.19 -30.36 11.67
CA LEU A 157 15.40 -30.05 12.45
C LEU A 157 15.42 -30.68 13.84
N GLY A 158 14.39 -31.43 14.23
CA GLY A 158 14.26 -31.99 15.57
C GLY A 158 13.94 -30.97 16.67
N LEU A 159 13.49 -29.78 16.30
CA LEU A 159 13.17 -28.66 17.20
C LEU A 159 11.66 -28.46 17.40
N TYR A 160 10.83 -29.43 17.00
CA TYR A 160 9.38 -29.33 17.12
C TYR A 160 8.91 -29.20 18.57
N SER A 161 8.09 -28.20 18.84
CA SER A 161 7.47 -27.95 20.13
C SER A 161 5.95 -27.86 19.98
N PRO A 162 5.16 -28.79 20.55
CA PRO A 162 3.70 -28.72 20.52
C PRO A 162 3.14 -27.44 21.11
N TRP A 163 3.76 -26.91 22.17
CA TRP A 163 3.33 -25.66 22.79
C TRP A 163 3.50 -24.48 21.80
N LEU A 164 4.64 -24.40 21.11
CA LEU A 164 4.90 -23.34 20.13
C LEU A 164 3.93 -23.43 18.95
N TYR A 165 3.66 -24.65 18.48
CA TYR A 165 2.67 -24.90 17.43
C TYR A 165 1.27 -24.40 17.85
N HIS A 166 0.74 -24.88 18.99
CA HIS A 166 -0.60 -24.48 19.43
C HIS A 166 -0.72 -22.98 19.72
N THR A 167 0.36 -22.34 20.19
CA THR A 167 0.37 -20.89 20.41
C THR A 167 0.39 -20.13 19.09
N PHE A 168 1.13 -20.62 18.11
CA PHE A 168 1.25 -19.94 16.81
C PHE A 168 -0.03 -20.13 15.97
N PHE A 169 -0.58 -21.34 15.90
CA PHE A 169 -1.85 -21.61 15.22
C PHE A 169 -3.05 -21.27 16.11
N SER A 170 -3.06 -20.07 16.64
CA SER A 170 -4.10 -19.48 17.46
C SER A 170 -4.25 -17.99 17.14
N PRO A 171 -5.27 -17.30 17.68
CA PRO A 171 -5.39 -15.84 17.52
C PRO A 171 -4.14 -15.05 17.92
N ALA A 172 -3.35 -15.57 18.88
CA ALA A 172 -2.11 -14.93 19.30
C ALA A 172 -1.05 -14.91 18.19
N GLY A 173 -0.92 -15.98 17.41
CA GLY A 173 -0.03 -16.03 16.26
C GLY A 173 -0.49 -15.11 15.12
N VAL A 174 -1.79 -15.00 14.87
CA VAL A 174 -2.35 -14.04 13.90
C VAL A 174 -1.99 -12.62 14.30
N VAL A 175 -2.20 -12.24 15.57
CA VAL A 175 -1.81 -10.92 16.09
C VAL A 175 -0.30 -10.70 15.99
N PHE A 176 0.49 -11.74 16.29
CA PHE A 176 1.96 -11.67 16.21
C PHE A 176 2.44 -11.39 14.77
N VAL A 177 1.96 -12.17 13.79
CA VAL A 177 2.37 -11.97 12.38
C VAL A 177 1.91 -10.63 11.86
N LEU A 178 0.66 -10.23 12.11
CA LEU A 178 0.14 -8.93 11.69
C LEU A 178 0.91 -7.77 12.34
N ALA A 179 1.34 -7.90 13.60
CA ALA A 179 2.17 -6.90 14.26
C ALA A 179 3.58 -6.81 13.65
N LEU A 180 4.17 -7.93 13.22
CA LEU A 180 5.45 -7.88 12.50
C LEU A 180 5.32 -7.16 11.15
N VAL A 181 4.26 -7.47 10.39
CA VAL A 181 4.00 -6.92 9.04
C VAL A 181 3.67 -5.43 9.08
N ASN A 182 2.87 -4.98 10.07
CA ASN A 182 2.36 -3.61 10.12
C ASN A 182 3.28 -2.64 10.88
N ALA A 183 4.30 -3.13 11.62
CA ALA A 183 5.26 -2.28 12.35
C ALA A 183 5.90 -1.16 11.51
N PRO A 184 6.18 -1.32 10.20
CA PRO A 184 6.67 -0.24 9.35
C PRO A 184 5.76 0.98 9.29
N PHE A 185 4.44 0.83 9.33
CA PHE A 185 3.51 1.98 9.29
C PHE A 185 3.65 2.86 10.53
N SER A 186 3.74 2.24 11.72
CA SER A 186 4.02 2.94 12.96
C SER A 186 5.40 3.57 12.96
N TYR A 187 6.40 2.84 12.47
CA TYR A 187 7.76 3.38 12.33
C TYR A 187 7.80 4.63 11.45
N LEU A 188 7.17 4.61 10.27
CA LEU A 188 7.20 5.71 9.30
C LEU A 188 6.51 6.96 9.85
N THR A 189 5.33 6.80 10.46
CA THR A 189 4.59 7.93 11.06
C THR A 189 5.34 8.56 12.23
N MET A 190 5.88 7.72 13.13
CA MET A 190 6.63 8.17 14.30
C MET A 190 7.99 8.76 13.93
N SER A 191 8.72 8.17 12.98
CA SER A 191 10.02 8.69 12.53
C SER A 191 9.89 10.05 11.83
N ALA A 192 8.83 10.23 11.02
CA ALA A 192 8.55 11.52 10.40
C ALA A 192 8.28 12.62 11.45
N ALA A 193 7.49 12.32 12.48
CA ALA A 193 7.20 13.26 13.56
C ALA A 193 8.45 13.55 14.41
N LEU A 194 9.21 12.52 14.78
CA LEU A 194 10.46 12.68 15.54
C LEU A 194 11.52 13.45 14.74
N GLY A 195 11.57 13.28 13.42
CA GLY A 195 12.47 14.02 12.53
C GLY A 195 12.15 15.51 12.47
N GLY A 196 10.86 15.87 12.57
CA GLY A 196 10.38 17.26 12.64
C GLY A 196 10.60 17.95 13.99
N LEU A 197 10.79 17.18 15.07
CA LEU A 197 11.04 17.70 16.42
C LEU A 197 12.53 18.04 16.59
N GLY A 198 12.85 19.34 16.62
CA GLY A 198 14.19 19.82 16.96
C GLY A 198 14.53 19.66 18.46
N SER A 199 15.80 19.90 18.83
CA SER A 199 16.28 19.86 20.22
C SER A 199 15.67 20.95 21.13
N GLN A 200 15.02 21.95 20.53
CA GLN A 200 14.49 23.12 21.23
C GLN A 200 13.47 22.79 22.35
N PHE A 201 12.67 21.75 22.19
CA PHE A 201 11.71 21.34 23.23
C PHE A 201 12.44 20.73 24.45
N GLU A 202 13.44 19.92 24.20
CA GLU A 202 14.24 19.29 25.24
C GLU A 202 15.14 20.31 25.95
N GLU A 203 15.69 21.28 25.22
CA GLU A 203 16.48 22.38 25.72
C GLU A 203 15.64 23.32 26.60
N ALA A 204 14.44 23.68 26.16
CA ALA A 204 13.50 24.49 26.94
C ALA A 204 13.19 23.83 28.30
N VAL A 205 12.88 22.52 28.28
CA VAL A 205 12.62 21.79 29.54
C VAL A 205 13.84 21.80 30.45
N ARG A 206 15.07 21.63 29.93
CA ARG A 206 16.31 21.64 30.71
C ARG A 206 16.60 23.00 31.30
N VAL A 207 16.40 24.07 30.53
CA VAL A 207 16.60 25.45 31.03
C VAL A 207 15.68 25.75 32.22
N HIS A 208 14.47 25.16 32.24
CA HIS A 208 13.54 25.27 33.37
C HIS A 208 13.75 24.21 34.46
N GLY A 209 14.91 23.55 34.50
CA GLY A 209 15.28 22.58 35.54
C GLY A 209 14.53 21.22 35.41
N GLY A 210 13.84 20.97 34.31
CA GLY A 210 13.08 19.74 34.10
C GLY A 210 13.98 18.56 33.72
N GLY A 211 13.69 17.40 34.31
CA GLY A 211 14.34 16.12 33.99
C GLY A 211 13.66 15.36 32.86
N ARG A 212 14.01 14.07 32.67
CA ARG A 212 13.51 13.19 31.61
C ARG A 212 11.98 13.05 31.60
N VAL A 213 11.34 12.96 32.77
CA VAL A 213 9.89 12.85 32.90
C VAL A 213 9.19 14.13 32.42
N ALA A 214 9.73 15.31 32.78
CA ALA A 214 9.23 16.59 32.30
C ALA A 214 9.37 16.72 30.77
N THR A 215 10.49 16.26 30.22
CA THR A 215 10.72 16.20 28.76
C THR A 215 9.66 15.30 28.09
N ALA A 216 9.39 14.12 28.63
CA ALA A 216 8.37 13.22 28.09
C ALA A 216 6.97 13.88 28.13
N ARG A 217 6.60 14.55 29.23
CA ARG A 217 5.32 15.27 29.36
C ARG A 217 5.13 16.39 28.32
N VAL A 218 6.20 16.96 27.80
CA VAL A 218 6.14 17.99 26.75
C VAL A 218 6.16 17.33 25.35
N VAL A 219 7.04 16.35 25.13
CA VAL A 219 7.24 15.74 23.81
C VAL A 219 6.09 14.81 23.42
N VAL A 220 5.56 14.01 24.34
CA VAL A 220 4.49 13.04 24.05
C VAL A 220 3.22 13.70 23.51
N PRO A 221 2.69 14.80 24.07
CA PRO A 221 1.53 15.49 23.48
C PRO A 221 1.79 16.06 22.08
N VAL A 222 3.03 16.48 21.79
CA VAL A 222 3.41 16.96 20.45
C VAL A 222 3.44 15.81 19.44
N LEU A 223 3.73 14.59 19.88
CA LEU A 223 3.67 13.38 19.05
C LEU A 223 2.25 12.79 18.90
N ALA A 224 1.27 13.26 19.67
CA ALA A 224 -0.09 12.72 19.65
C ALA A 224 -0.72 12.62 18.24
N PRO A 225 -0.56 13.58 17.31
CA PRO A 225 -1.04 13.42 15.95
C PRO A 225 -0.41 12.26 15.20
N ALA A 226 0.89 12.01 15.41
CA ALA A 226 1.60 10.90 14.79
C ALA A 226 1.15 9.56 15.37
N VAL A 227 0.94 9.49 16.68
CA VAL A 227 0.37 8.32 17.37
C VAL A 227 -1.01 8.00 16.83
N LEU A 228 -1.91 9.00 16.74
CA LEU A 228 -3.25 8.80 16.19
C LEU A 228 -3.23 8.41 14.72
N SER A 229 -2.30 8.98 13.93
CA SER A 229 -2.12 8.59 12.53
C SER A 229 -1.61 7.16 12.41
N SER A 230 -0.67 6.75 13.26
CA SER A 230 -0.19 5.38 13.33
C SER A 230 -1.33 4.40 13.63
N ILE A 231 -2.11 4.67 14.68
CA ILE A 231 -3.27 3.84 15.05
C ILE A 231 -4.27 3.76 13.89
N ALA A 232 -4.60 4.89 13.26
CA ALA A 232 -5.57 4.92 12.17
C ALA A 232 -5.12 4.10 10.95
N ILE A 233 -3.85 4.20 10.58
CA ILE A 233 -3.29 3.47 9.43
C ILE A 233 -3.18 1.97 9.76
N VAL A 234 -2.57 1.61 10.89
CA VAL A 234 -2.39 0.21 11.29
C VAL A 234 -3.74 -0.49 11.47
N PHE A 235 -4.72 0.18 12.06
CA PHE A 235 -6.07 -0.37 12.21
C PHE A 235 -6.70 -0.66 10.85
N ALA A 236 -6.65 0.29 9.91
CA ALA A 236 -7.21 0.11 8.57
C ALA A 236 -6.48 -0.99 7.78
N GLU A 237 -5.14 -1.04 7.82
CA GLU A 237 -4.35 -2.07 7.16
C GLU A 237 -4.65 -3.46 7.73
N THR A 238 -4.71 -3.59 9.06
CA THR A 238 -5.04 -4.86 9.73
C THR A 238 -6.47 -5.32 9.42
N MET A 239 -7.45 -4.41 9.45
CA MET A 239 -8.84 -4.71 9.09
C MET A 239 -9.00 -5.22 7.66
N SER A 240 -8.18 -4.70 6.75
CA SER A 240 -8.21 -5.01 5.31
C SER A 240 -7.25 -6.11 4.90
N ASP A 241 -6.45 -6.65 5.82
CA ASP A 241 -5.47 -7.68 5.48
C ASP A 241 -6.15 -9.00 5.08
N TYR A 242 -6.07 -9.30 3.79
CA TYR A 242 -6.53 -10.57 3.24
C TYR A 242 -5.45 -11.65 3.35
N GLY A 243 -4.18 -11.27 3.25
CA GLY A 243 -3.06 -12.20 3.17
C GLY A 243 -2.96 -13.11 4.40
N VAL A 244 -2.78 -12.54 5.60
CA VAL A 244 -2.75 -13.32 6.85
C VAL A 244 -4.11 -13.95 7.16
N SER A 245 -5.21 -13.28 6.74
CA SER A 245 -6.57 -13.79 6.94
C SER A 245 -6.85 -15.07 6.17
N SER A 246 -6.40 -15.17 4.91
CA SER A 246 -6.61 -16.32 4.03
C SER A 246 -5.63 -17.47 4.30
N THR A 247 -4.50 -17.18 4.94
CA THR A 247 -3.46 -18.18 5.26
C THR A 247 -3.55 -18.61 6.72
N LEU A 248 -2.83 -17.92 7.61
CA LEU A 248 -2.68 -18.30 9.01
C LEU A 248 -4.00 -18.28 9.80
N ALA A 249 -4.85 -17.25 9.62
CA ALA A 249 -6.10 -17.16 10.35
C ALA A 249 -7.08 -18.26 9.92
N PHE A 250 -7.16 -18.55 8.63
CA PHE A 250 -7.95 -19.65 8.11
C PHE A 250 -7.50 -21.01 8.69
N GLN A 251 -6.20 -21.30 8.66
CA GLN A 251 -5.64 -22.55 9.19
C GLN A 251 -5.79 -22.66 10.71
N SER A 252 -5.81 -21.53 11.41
CA SER A 252 -6.06 -21.45 12.86
C SER A 252 -7.55 -21.58 13.23
N HIS A 253 -8.44 -21.84 12.27
CA HIS A 253 -9.90 -21.82 12.44
C HIS A 253 -10.41 -20.51 13.07
N PHE A 254 -9.71 -19.42 12.79
CA PHE A 254 -9.98 -18.08 13.30
C PHE A 254 -10.34 -17.15 12.17
N GLN A 255 -11.61 -17.09 11.80
CA GLN A 255 -12.07 -16.29 10.67
C GLN A 255 -11.96 -14.79 10.93
N MET A 256 -11.47 -14.07 9.92
CA MET A 256 -11.43 -12.61 9.85
C MET A 256 -12.30 -12.07 8.71
N ALA A 257 -12.75 -10.82 8.83
CA ALA A 257 -13.73 -10.22 7.92
C ALA A 257 -13.26 -10.17 6.45
N ALA A 258 -11.99 -9.89 6.21
CA ALA A 258 -11.45 -9.83 4.83
C ALA A 258 -11.56 -11.19 4.12
N TYR A 259 -11.24 -12.28 4.81
CA TYR A 259 -11.43 -13.63 4.27
C TYR A 259 -12.92 -14.02 4.22
N GLY A 260 -13.73 -13.60 5.20
CA GLY A 260 -15.18 -13.84 5.19
C GLY A 260 -15.91 -13.22 4.00
N ILE A 261 -15.43 -12.10 3.47
CA ILE A 261 -15.94 -11.51 2.22
C ILE A 261 -15.64 -12.44 1.04
N PHE A 262 -14.42 -12.94 0.92
CA PHE A 262 -14.04 -13.89 -0.12
C PHE A 262 -14.84 -15.19 -0.03
N GLU A 263 -14.94 -15.76 1.16
CA GLU A 263 -15.70 -16.99 1.41
C GLU A 263 -17.18 -16.86 1.02
N ALA A 264 -17.81 -15.73 1.34
CA ALA A 264 -19.20 -15.45 1.00
C ALA A 264 -19.44 -15.35 -0.52
N ILE A 265 -18.40 -14.97 -1.29
CA ILE A 265 -18.48 -14.87 -2.76
C ILE A 265 -18.13 -16.21 -3.43
N SER A 266 -17.14 -16.92 -2.90
CA SER A 266 -16.55 -18.12 -3.55
C SER A 266 -17.26 -19.41 -3.22
N ASN A 267 -17.94 -19.50 -2.06
CA ASN A 267 -18.68 -20.69 -1.67
C ASN A 267 -20.03 -20.79 -2.39
N LEU A 268 -20.46 -22.00 -2.70
CA LEU A 268 -21.76 -22.25 -3.31
C LEU A 268 -22.80 -22.71 -2.26
N PRO A 269 -23.98 -22.07 -2.18
CA PRO A 269 -24.43 -20.92 -2.97
C PRO A 269 -23.77 -19.62 -2.51
N ALA A 270 -23.29 -18.80 -3.46
CA ALA A 270 -22.66 -17.53 -3.16
C ALA A 270 -23.65 -16.55 -2.49
N ASN A 271 -23.22 -15.91 -1.41
CA ASN A 271 -24.04 -14.93 -0.68
C ASN A 271 -23.46 -13.51 -0.82
N PHE A 272 -23.67 -12.96 -1.98
CA PHE A 272 -23.16 -11.63 -2.33
C PHE A 272 -23.75 -10.51 -1.45
N GLY A 273 -24.99 -10.67 -0.97
CA GLY A 273 -25.60 -9.69 -0.07
C GLY A 273 -24.84 -9.57 1.25
N VAL A 274 -24.50 -10.70 1.86
CA VAL A 274 -23.71 -10.75 3.09
C VAL A 274 -22.30 -10.20 2.86
N ALA A 275 -21.65 -10.55 1.73
CA ALA A 275 -20.34 -10.02 1.37
C ALA A 275 -20.36 -8.49 1.25
N GLY A 276 -21.41 -7.93 0.62
CA GLY A 276 -21.58 -6.48 0.49
C GLY A 276 -21.81 -5.77 1.83
N VAL A 277 -22.65 -6.32 2.71
CA VAL A 277 -22.88 -5.75 4.06
C VAL A 277 -21.60 -5.85 4.90
N LEU A 278 -20.92 -7.01 4.89
CA LEU A 278 -19.66 -7.17 5.61
C LEU A 278 -18.60 -6.17 5.14
N SER A 279 -18.55 -5.89 3.83
CA SER A 279 -17.67 -4.86 3.26
C SER A 279 -18.00 -3.45 3.79
N ILE A 280 -19.29 -3.10 3.90
CA ILE A 280 -19.72 -1.82 4.48
C ILE A 280 -19.31 -1.73 5.94
N LEU A 281 -19.51 -2.78 6.72
CA LEU A 281 -19.16 -2.83 8.15
C LEU A 281 -17.65 -2.74 8.36
N LEU A 282 -16.87 -3.40 7.50
CA LEU A 282 -15.42 -3.32 7.51
C LEU A 282 -14.94 -1.91 7.20
N LEU A 283 -15.46 -1.29 6.13
CA LEU A 283 -15.16 0.09 5.78
C LEU A 283 -15.55 1.09 6.87
N ALA A 284 -16.73 0.94 7.43
CA ALA A 284 -17.21 1.79 8.52
C ALA A 284 -16.29 1.67 9.75
N SER A 285 -15.88 0.44 10.09
CA SER A 285 -14.96 0.18 11.21
C SER A 285 -13.59 0.83 10.97
N ALA A 286 -13.02 0.69 9.77
CA ALA A 286 -11.76 1.31 9.39
C ALA A 286 -11.84 2.86 9.34
N ALA A 287 -13.00 3.42 8.98
CA ALA A 287 -13.20 4.87 8.94
C ALA A 287 -13.26 5.52 10.33
N ILE A 288 -13.62 4.79 11.38
CA ILE A 288 -13.76 5.34 12.74
C ILE A 288 -12.44 5.92 13.28
N PRO A 289 -11.31 5.18 13.32
CA PRO A 289 -10.03 5.74 13.79
C PRO A 289 -9.56 6.93 12.94
N ILE A 290 -9.78 6.88 11.62
CA ILE A 290 -9.45 7.98 10.70
C ILE A 290 -10.29 9.24 11.03
N ALA A 291 -11.58 9.07 11.30
CA ALA A 291 -12.46 10.16 11.69
C ALA A 291 -12.06 10.75 13.05
N ILE A 292 -11.74 9.93 14.03
CA ILE A 292 -11.23 10.35 15.34
C ILE A 292 -9.94 11.16 15.17
N GLN A 293 -8.96 10.61 14.44
CA GLN A 293 -7.70 11.29 14.14
C GLN A 293 -7.95 12.66 13.50
N SER A 294 -8.81 12.73 12.47
CA SER A 294 -9.11 13.97 11.75
C SER A 294 -9.77 15.02 12.63
N ARG A 295 -10.66 14.62 13.55
CA ARG A 295 -11.32 15.52 14.50
C ARG A 295 -10.35 16.05 15.56
N VAL A 296 -9.50 15.20 16.13
CA VAL A 296 -8.54 15.58 17.17
C VAL A 296 -7.46 16.50 16.63
N THR A 297 -7.04 16.29 15.37
CA THR A 297 -6.02 17.13 14.73
C THR A 297 -6.57 18.41 14.12
N ARG A 298 -7.89 18.50 13.88
CA ARG A 298 -8.55 19.66 13.29
C ARG A 298 -8.46 20.89 14.20
N GLY A 299 -7.97 22.00 13.66
CA GLY A 299 -7.86 23.28 14.38
C GLY A 299 -6.65 23.42 15.31
N ARG A 300 -5.83 22.39 15.45
CA ARG A 300 -4.56 22.45 16.18
C ARG A 300 -3.42 22.57 15.17
N SER A 301 -2.74 23.72 15.15
CA SER A 301 -1.53 23.89 14.37
C SER A 301 -0.39 23.17 15.10
N TYR A 302 -0.11 21.94 14.69
CA TYR A 302 1.10 21.22 15.08
C TYR A 302 2.29 21.60 14.17
N ALA A 303 2.13 22.66 13.36
CA ALA A 303 3.24 23.22 12.60
C ALA A 303 4.29 23.67 13.61
N VAL A 304 5.31 22.86 13.79
CA VAL A 304 6.54 23.31 14.42
C VAL A 304 6.99 24.50 13.60
N LEU A 305 7.08 25.68 14.23
CA LEU A 305 7.56 26.89 13.61
C LEU A 305 8.84 26.53 12.83
N SER A 306 8.72 26.46 11.52
CA SER A 306 9.76 26.05 10.60
C SER A 306 10.77 27.18 10.37
N GLY A 307 11.43 27.57 11.46
CA GLY A 307 12.69 28.26 11.39
C GLY A 307 13.73 27.19 11.69
N ARG A 308 14.73 27.04 10.83
CA ARG A 308 15.91 26.17 10.95
C ARG A 308 15.92 25.30 12.21
N THR A 309 15.25 24.14 12.16
CA THR A 309 15.24 23.17 13.26
C THR A 309 16.67 22.71 13.50
N ARG A 310 17.21 23.00 14.69
CA ARG A 310 18.48 22.41 15.12
C ARG A 310 18.34 20.89 15.08
N ALA A 311 19.34 20.22 14.57
CA ALA A 311 19.37 18.76 14.56
C ALA A 311 19.13 18.23 15.98
N ALA A 312 18.24 17.26 16.13
CA ALA A 312 17.92 16.65 17.40
C ALA A 312 19.19 16.11 18.07
N THR A 313 19.39 16.44 19.33
CA THR A 313 20.48 15.86 20.14
C THR A 313 20.24 14.36 20.33
N ARG A 314 21.25 13.55 20.05
CA ARG A 314 21.17 12.10 20.22
C ARG A 314 21.65 11.72 21.62
N TYR A 315 20.87 10.86 22.27
CA TYR A 315 21.26 10.28 23.55
C TYR A 315 22.34 9.21 23.33
N ARG A 316 23.48 9.37 24.01
CA ARG A 316 24.50 8.33 24.06
C ARG A 316 24.07 7.26 25.05
N LEU A 317 23.93 6.05 24.57
CA LEU A 317 23.57 4.89 25.39
C LEU A 317 24.83 4.29 26.03
N PRO A 318 24.78 3.84 27.29
CA PRO A 318 25.86 3.04 27.86
C PRO A 318 26.01 1.74 27.08
N ARG A 319 27.23 1.22 26.98
CA ARG A 319 27.54 0.03 26.15
C ARG A 319 26.58 -1.15 26.36
N PRO A 320 26.25 -1.58 27.61
CA PRO A 320 25.36 -2.73 27.80
C PRO A 320 23.93 -2.46 27.29
N ALA A 321 23.38 -1.27 27.53
CA ALA A 321 22.06 -0.89 27.01
C ALA A 321 22.05 -0.81 25.47
N LYS A 322 23.12 -0.28 24.88
CA LYS A 322 23.27 -0.22 23.43
C LYS A 322 23.31 -1.62 22.82
N MET A 323 24.06 -2.54 23.41
CA MET A 323 24.10 -3.94 22.95
C MET A 323 22.73 -4.60 23.09
N ALA A 324 22.09 -4.52 24.26
CA ALA A 324 20.77 -5.11 24.50
C ALA A 324 19.70 -4.58 23.52
N LEU A 325 19.61 -3.27 23.35
CA LEU A 325 18.62 -2.68 22.43
C LEU A 325 18.93 -2.97 20.96
N THR A 326 20.20 -3.08 20.59
CA THR A 326 20.59 -3.50 19.23
C THR A 326 20.20 -4.97 19.01
N SER A 327 20.42 -5.84 20.00
CA SER A 327 20.02 -7.26 19.91
C SER A 327 18.49 -7.42 19.80
N VAL A 328 17.71 -6.64 20.55
CA VAL A 328 16.23 -6.64 20.42
C VAL A 328 15.80 -6.18 19.04
N ALA A 329 16.41 -5.14 18.47
CA ALA A 329 16.10 -4.70 17.12
C ALA A 329 16.51 -5.74 16.06
N VAL A 330 17.66 -6.38 16.21
CA VAL A 330 18.08 -7.51 15.35
C VAL A 330 17.09 -8.66 15.44
N LEU A 331 16.70 -9.04 16.66
CA LEU A 331 15.71 -10.11 16.89
C LEU A 331 14.38 -9.79 16.22
N PHE A 332 13.90 -8.56 16.30
CA PHE A 332 12.69 -8.13 15.59
C PHE A 332 12.79 -8.41 14.08
N PHE A 333 13.89 -7.99 13.43
CA PHE A 333 14.05 -8.21 11.99
C PHE A 333 14.30 -9.68 11.64
N LEU A 334 14.95 -10.43 12.51
CA LEU A 334 15.06 -11.89 12.35
C LEU A 334 13.69 -12.56 12.40
N LEU A 335 12.80 -12.14 13.30
CA LEU A 335 11.44 -12.66 13.37
C LEU A 335 10.57 -12.17 12.20
N ALA A 336 10.70 -10.90 11.80
CA ALA A 336 9.84 -10.32 10.77
C ALA A 336 10.20 -10.77 9.35
N LEU A 337 11.48 -10.96 9.05
CA LEU A 337 11.98 -11.31 7.72
C LEU A 337 12.82 -12.58 7.71
N GLY A 338 13.72 -12.73 8.67
CA GLY A 338 14.71 -13.81 8.67
C GLY A 338 14.08 -15.20 8.84
N ALA A 339 13.20 -15.37 9.82
CA ALA A 339 12.56 -16.64 10.10
C ALA A 339 11.64 -17.10 8.95
N PRO A 340 10.67 -16.26 8.47
CA PRO A 340 9.83 -16.67 7.35
C PRO A 340 10.62 -16.90 6.05
N ALA A 341 11.63 -16.06 5.76
CA ALA A 341 12.49 -16.27 4.61
C ALA A 341 13.31 -17.56 4.72
N PHE A 342 13.83 -17.89 5.90
CA PHE A 342 14.53 -19.14 6.15
C PHE A 342 13.61 -20.34 5.97
N GLY A 343 12.37 -20.27 6.49
CA GLY A 343 11.36 -21.31 6.32
C GLY A 343 11.07 -21.56 4.83
N ALA A 344 10.76 -20.52 4.08
CA ALA A 344 10.49 -20.62 2.65
C ALA A 344 11.72 -21.12 1.85
N PHE A 345 12.90 -20.58 2.15
CA PHE A 345 14.13 -20.99 1.47
C PHE A 345 14.47 -22.46 1.73
N LEU A 346 14.44 -22.92 2.99
CA LEU A 346 14.73 -24.33 3.30
C LEU A 346 13.66 -25.25 2.72
N GLY A 347 12.38 -24.84 2.79
CA GLY A 347 11.26 -25.57 2.24
C GLY A 347 11.40 -25.87 0.76
N SER A 348 11.94 -24.93 0.01
CA SER A 348 12.12 -25.08 -1.44
C SER A 348 13.11 -26.18 -1.86
N PHE A 349 13.91 -26.72 -0.93
CA PHE A 349 14.83 -27.83 -1.17
C PHE A 349 14.35 -29.16 -0.60
N VAL A 350 13.24 -29.18 0.14
CA VAL A 350 12.75 -30.40 0.80
C VAL A 350 11.57 -30.98 0.01
N GLN A 351 11.76 -32.14 -0.59
CA GLN A 351 10.75 -32.79 -1.44
C GLN A 351 9.62 -33.44 -0.63
N ASN A 352 9.93 -34.06 0.53
CA ASN A 352 8.95 -34.79 1.32
C ASN A 352 8.84 -34.20 2.74
N LEU A 353 7.67 -33.67 3.08
CA LEU A 353 7.39 -33.23 4.43
C LEU A 353 7.32 -34.42 5.40
N GLY A 354 7.88 -34.24 6.59
CA GLY A 354 7.72 -35.17 7.69
C GLY A 354 8.85 -36.13 7.96
N THR A 355 9.90 -36.14 7.12
CA THR A 355 11.15 -36.85 7.40
C THR A 355 12.23 -35.88 7.86
N PRO A 356 12.98 -36.19 8.94
CA PRO A 356 14.09 -35.33 9.40
C PRO A 356 15.11 -35.06 8.29
N ILE A 357 15.66 -33.84 8.21
CA ILE A 357 16.60 -33.42 7.16
C ILE A 357 17.82 -34.34 7.08
N GLY A 358 18.25 -34.95 8.20
CA GLY A 358 19.36 -35.90 8.23
C GLY A 358 19.14 -37.21 7.44
N SER A 359 17.88 -37.55 7.11
CA SER A 359 17.49 -38.74 6.34
C SER A 359 17.04 -38.41 4.93
N GLN A 360 16.92 -37.13 4.57
CA GLN A 360 16.52 -36.65 3.23
C GLN A 360 17.70 -36.04 2.48
N HIS A 361 17.72 -36.27 1.19
CA HIS A 361 18.59 -35.50 0.32
C HIS A 361 17.90 -34.19 -0.02
N LEU A 362 18.58 -33.07 0.25
CA LEU A 362 18.17 -31.77 -0.30
C LEU A 362 18.19 -31.87 -1.82
N THR A 363 17.10 -31.48 -2.46
CA THR A 363 16.92 -31.65 -3.91
C THR A 363 16.50 -30.35 -4.56
N LEU A 364 16.85 -30.20 -5.83
CA LEU A 364 16.38 -29.11 -6.69
C LEU A 364 15.12 -29.52 -7.47
N TYR A 365 14.42 -30.57 -7.04
CA TYR A 365 13.23 -31.08 -7.72
C TYR A 365 12.19 -29.97 -7.94
N ALA A 366 11.80 -29.24 -6.88
CA ALA A 366 10.81 -28.17 -6.97
C ALA A 366 11.20 -27.08 -7.97
N TYR A 367 12.49 -26.69 -8.01
CA TYR A 367 12.97 -25.72 -9.01
C TYR A 367 12.92 -26.27 -10.43
N ARG A 368 13.26 -27.56 -10.63
CA ARG A 368 13.11 -28.18 -11.95
C ARG A 368 11.66 -28.15 -12.40
N GLU A 369 10.73 -28.49 -11.53
CA GLU A 369 9.30 -28.43 -11.85
C GLU A 369 8.82 -27.00 -12.17
N VAL A 370 9.27 -26.01 -11.41
CA VAL A 370 8.95 -24.59 -11.68
C VAL A 370 9.42 -24.17 -13.07
N PHE A 371 10.61 -24.63 -13.52
CA PHE A 371 11.16 -24.22 -14.81
C PHE A 371 10.81 -25.15 -15.98
N SER A 372 10.56 -26.45 -15.75
CA SER A 372 10.29 -27.41 -16.82
C SER A 372 8.83 -27.39 -17.32
N GLY A 373 7.92 -26.94 -16.50
CA GLY A 373 6.49 -26.98 -16.80
C GLY A 373 5.90 -28.38 -16.92
N SER A 374 6.63 -29.42 -16.52
CA SER A 374 6.30 -30.83 -16.75
C SER A 374 5.59 -31.50 -15.57
N LEU A 375 4.86 -30.76 -14.73
CA LEU A 375 4.13 -31.37 -13.61
C LEU A 375 3.06 -32.34 -14.09
N ALA A 376 3.50 -33.59 -14.25
CA ALA A 376 2.64 -34.76 -14.40
C ALA A 376 2.03 -35.18 -13.04
N LEU A 377 1.46 -34.23 -12.31
CA LEU A 377 0.57 -34.54 -11.17
C LEU A 377 -0.85 -34.61 -11.70
N GLY A 378 -1.39 -35.78 -11.74
CA GLY A 378 -2.54 -36.28 -12.44
C GLY A 378 -3.89 -35.59 -12.26
N HIS A 379 -3.99 -34.31 -11.90
CA HIS A 379 -5.28 -33.62 -11.79
C HIS A 379 -5.32 -32.14 -12.16
N VAL A 380 -4.23 -31.48 -12.48
CA VAL A 380 -4.30 -30.13 -13.05
C VAL A 380 -3.16 -29.97 -14.08
N VAL A 381 -3.39 -30.47 -15.26
CA VAL A 381 -2.63 -30.04 -16.43
C VAL A 381 -3.11 -28.65 -16.79
N GLN A 382 -2.52 -27.64 -16.21
CA GLN A 382 -2.66 -26.31 -16.74
C GLN A 382 -1.74 -26.23 -17.96
N GLU A 383 -2.31 -26.50 -19.12
CA GLU A 383 -1.68 -26.33 -20.42
C GLU A 383 -1.41 -24.84 -20.69
N GLY A 384 -0.48 -24.27 -19.95
CA GLY A 384 0.14 -23.00 -20.30
C GLY A 384 1.51 -23.26 -20.89
N ALA A 385 1.79 -22.75 -22.08
CA ALA A 385 3.01 -22.97 -22.84
C ALA A 385 4.34 -22.66 -22.10
N ASN A 386 4.30 -22.09 -20.89
CA ASN A 386 5.46 -21.56 -20.16
C ASN A 386 5.67 -22.20 -18.77
N GLY A 387 4.98 -23.29 -18.42
CA GLY A 387 5.12 -23.91 -17.09
C GLY A 387 4.79 -22.97 -15.93
N LEU A 388 5.32 -23.28 -14.74
CA LEU A 388 5.12 -22.44 -13.54
C LEU A 388 5.86 -21.09 -13.59
N VAL A 389 6.70 -20.85 -14.60
CA VAL A 389 7.34 -19.54 -14.89
C VAL A 389 6.31 -18.57 -15.50
N GLY A 390 5.28 -19.08 -16.18
CA GLY A 390 4.22 -18.28 -16.80
C GLY A 390 3.60 -17.26 -15.84
N PRO A 391 3.16 -17.63 -14.62
CA PRO A 391 2.66 -16.70 -13.61
C PRO A 391 3.65 -15.59 -13.22
N VAL A 392 4.96 -15.88 -13.17
CA VAL A 392 6.01 -14.89 -12.85
C VAL A 392 6.16 -13.88 -13.99
N VAL A 393 6.15 -14.35 -15.24
CA VAL A 393 6.24 -13.49 -16.43
C VAL A 393 5.00 -12.61 -16.52
N LEU A 394 3.80 -13.18 -16.42
CA LEU A 394 2.53 -12.45 -16.46
C LEU A 394 2.49 -11.36 -15.36
N SER A 395 2.82 -11.72 -14.12
CA SER A 395 2.83 -10.74 -13.02
C SER A 395 3.87 -9.64 -13.25
N THR A 396 5.03 -9.95 -13.87
CA THR A 396 6.02 -8.94 -14.25
C THR A 396 5.47 -7.96 -15.27
N GLU A 397 4.81 -8.46 -16.32
CA GLU A 397 4.20 -7.64 -17.37
C GLU A 397 3.09 -6.76 -16.83
N LEU A 398 2.13 -7.33 -16.09
CA LEU A 398 1.00 -6.60 -15.51
C LEU A 398 1.47 -5.54 -14.51
N SER A 399 2.46 -5.86 -13.69
CA SER A 399 3.04 -4.91 -12.73
C SER A 399 3.78 -3.77 -13.40
N ALA A 400 4.52 -4.05 -14.48
CA ALA A 400 5.22 -3.03 -15.25
C ALA A 400 4.23 -2.09 -15.96
N ILE A 401 3.17 -2.64 -16.56
CA ILE A 401 2.08 -1.87 -17.17
C ILE A 401 1.41 -0.99 -16.12
N THR A 402 0.97 -1.60 -15.02
CA THR A 402 0.28 -0.89 -13.93
C THR A 402 1.16 0.21 -13.35
N ALA A 403 2.41 -0.08 -12.99
CA ALA A 403 3.33 0.90 -12.43
C ALA A 403 3.58 2.08 -13.38
N THR A 404 3.69 1.80 -14.69
CA THR A 404 3.92 2.83 -15.71
C THR A 404 2.69 3.72 -15.92
N VAL A 405 1.51 3.14 -16.08
CA VAL A 405 0.26 3.89 -16.23
C VAL A 405 -0.03 4.71 -14.97
N THR A 406 0.14 4.08 -13.82
CA THR A 406 -0.07 4.75 -12.52
C THR A 406 0.94 5.88 -12.29
N ALA A 407 2.19 5.76 -12.77
CA ALA A 407 3.19 6.83 -12.65
C ALA A 407 2.73 8.10 -13.40
N VAL A 408 2.13 7.93 -14.58
CA VAL A 408 1.62 9.06 -15.38
C VAL A 408 0.37 9.67 -14.74
N ILE A 409 -0.64 8.85 -14.44
CA ILE A 409 -1.90 9.31 -13.84
C ILE A 409 -1.66 9.86 -12.44
N GLY A 410 -0.89 9.15 -11.63
CA GLY A 410 -0.56 9.53 -10.25
C GLY A 410 0.20 10.85 -10.16
N LEU A 411 1.11 11.13 -11.10
CA LEU A 411 1.78 12.43 -11.19
C LEU A 411 0.80 13.55 -11.53
N ALA A 412 -0.15 13.30 -12.43
CA ALA A 412 -1.19 14.28 -12.77
C ALA A 412 -2.10 14.56 -11.55
N VAL A 413 -2.54 13.51 -10.87
CA VAL A 413 -3.33 13.62 -9.62
C VAL A 413 -2.55 14.36 -8.53
N ALA A 414 -1.29 13.99 -8.29
CA ALA A 414 -0.44 14.64 -7.30
C ALA A 414 -0.29 16.15 -7.56
N ARG A 415 -0.17 16.55 -8.82
CA ARG A 415 -0.12 17.98 -9.20
C ARG A 415 -1.44 18.71 -8.93
N LEU A 416 -2.57 18.07 -9.22
CA LEU A 416 -3.89 18.64 -8.95
C LEU A 416 -4.12 18.85 -7.44
N LEU A 417 -3.73 17.87 -6.62
CA LEU A 417 -3.85 17.94 -5.17
C LEU A 417 -2.88 18.93 -4.52
N ALA A 418 -1.68 19.07 -5.07
CA ALA A 418 -0.65 20.00 -4.59
C ALA A 418 -0.97 21.48 -4.93
N ALA A 419 -2.08 21.77 -5.61
CA ALA A 419 -2.45 23.15 -5.96
C ALA A 419 -2.67 24.01 -4.70
N ARG A 420 -2.09 25.22 -4.69
CA ARG A 420 -2.13 26.14 -3.53
C ARG A 420 -3.54 26.57 -3.09
N ARG A 421 -4.52 26.52 -3.99
CA ARG A 421 -5.93 26.84 -3.71
C ARG A 421 -6.82 25.74 -4.30
N PRO A 422 -7.05 24.65 -3.55
CA PRO A 422 -7.89 23.56 -4.03
C PRO A 422 -9.34 24.01 -4.13
N GLY A 423 -9.96 23.84 -5.29
CA GLY A 423 -11.40 24.05 -5.50
C GLY A 423 -12.23 22.99 -4.77
N ARG A 424 -13.56 23.14 -4.77
CA ARG A 424 -14.49 22.16 -4.17
C ARG A 424 -14.32 20.78 -4.80
N LEU A 425 -14.17 20.72 -6.11
CA LEU A 425 -13.96 19.47 -6.86
C LEU A 425 -12.64 18.76 -6.45
N THR A 426 -11.56 19.52 -6.27
CA THR A 426 -10.28 18.97 -5.80
C THR A 426 -10.39 18.41 -4.39
N LYS A 427 -11.13 19.07 -3.49
CA LYS A 427 -11.38 18.57 -2.14
C LYS A 427 -12.21 17.30 -2.13
N ALA A 428 -13.26 17.23 -2.97
CA ALA A 428 -14.08 16.02 -3.11
C ALA A 428 -13.25 14.85 -3.65
N GLY A 429 -12.40 15.09 -4.66
CA GLY A 429 -11.50 14.08 -5.17
C GLY A 429 -10.43 13.64 -4.17
N ASP A 430 -9.93 14.56 -3.34
CA ASP A 430 -9.01 14.23 -2.25
C ASP A 430 -9.66 13.28 -1.22
N LEU A 431 -10.92 13.53 -0.88
CA LEU A 431 -11.71 12.63 -0.02
C LEU A 431 -11.93 11.26 -0.68
N LEU A 432 -12.23 11.23 -1.98
CA LEU A 432 -12.39 9.97 -2.73
C LEU A 432 -11.09 9.17 -2.76
N LEU A 433 -9.95 9.82 -2.98
CA LEU A 433 -8.63 9.18 -2.92
C LEU A 433 -8.28 8.67 -1.52
N LEU A 434 -8.60 9.42 -0.47
CA LEU A 434 -8.40 8.96 0.90
C LEU A 434 -9.29 7.76 1.22
N GLY A 435 -10.55 7.80 0.79
CA GLY A 435 -11.48 6.69 0.92
C GLY A 435 -11.00 5.44 0.18
N SER A 436 -10.47 5.60 -1.04
CA SER A 436 -10.01 4.45 -1.84
C SER A 436 -8.75 3.78 -1.30
N ILE A 437 -7.88 4.50 -0.58
CA ILE A 437 -6.74 3.88 0.12
C ILE A 437 -7.19 2.98 1.27
N ALA A 438 -8.30 3.33 1.91
CA ALA A 438 -8.87 2.55 3.01
C ALA A 438 -9.73 1.36 2.54
N LEU A 439 -9.96 1.22 1.22
CA LEU A 439 -10.74 0.11 0.65
C LEU A 439 -9.89 -1.17 0.61
N PRO A 440 -10.33 -2.27 1.21
CA PRO A 440 -9.68 -3.56 1.04
C PRO A 440 -9.68 -3.99 -0.43
N GLY A 441 -8.57 -4.59 -0.89
CA GLY A 441 -8.45 -5.10 -2.26
C GLY A 441 -9.55 -6.09 -2.61
N ILE A 442 -9.94 -6.93 -1.66
CA ILE A 442 -11.03 -7.92 -1.84
C ILE A 442 -12.39 -7.26 -2.11
N VAL A 443 -12.70 -6.12 -1.48
CA VAL A 443 -13.93 -5.36 -1.71
C VAL A 443 -13.93 -4.74 -3.12
N LEU A 444 -12.78 -4.24 -3.55
CA LEU A 444 -12.61 -3.75 -4.91
C LEU A 444 -12.77 -4.86 -5.94
N GLY A 445 -12.09 -6.01 -5.76
CA GLY A 445 -12.21 -7.17 -6.65
C GLY A 445 -13.67 -7.63 -6.79
N ALA A 446 -14.38 -7.78 -5.68
CA ALA A 446 -15.81 -8.08 -5.69
C ALA A 446 -16.61 -7.02 -6.44
N GLY A 447 -16.31 -5.75 -6.21
CA GLY A 447 -16.95 -4.63 -6.92
C GLY A 447 -16.78 -4.69 -8.43
N TYR A 448 -15.60 -5.09 -8.90
CA TYR A 448 -15.34 -5.29 -10.34
C TYR A 448 -16.16 -6.43 -10.94
N ILE A 449 -16.32 -7.54 -10.23
CA ILE A 449 -17.21 -8.64 -10.66
C ILE A 449 -18.61 -8.09 -10.91
N PHE A 450 -19.18 -7.33 -9.96
CA PHE A 450 -20.53 -6.80 -10.10
C PHE A 450 -20.66 -5.69 -11.12
N ALA A 451 -19.75 -4.73 -11.13
CA ALA A 451 -19.82 -3.58 -12.01
C ALA A 451 -19.77 -3.96 -13.50
N PHE A 452 -18.96 -4.97 -13.84
CA PHE A 452 -18.73 -5.36 -15.23
C PHE A 452 -19.49 -6.61 -15.66
N ASN A 453 -20.27 -7.25 -14.76
CA ASN A 453 -21.26 -8.29 -15.06
C ASN A 453 -22.70 -7.75 -15.06
N LEU A 454 -22.91 -6.45 -15.09
CA LEU A 454 -24.23 -5.87 -15.20
C LEU A 454 -24.89 -6.30 -16.54
N PRO A 455 -26.19 -6.70 -16.53
CA PRO A 455 -26.92 -7.05 -17.77
C PRO A 455 -26.91 -5.93 -18.81
N VAL A 456 -26.81 -4.68 -18.36
CA VAL A 456 -26.67 -3.52 -19.25
C VAL A 456 -25.31 -3.49 -19.95
N ALA A 457 -24.22 -3.89 -19.29
CA ALA A 457 -22.90 -3.92 -19.90
C ALA A 457 -22.81 -4.93 -21.05
N SER A 458 -23.37 -6.11 -20.88
CA SER A 458 -23.42 -7.14 -21.92
C SER A 458 -24.28 -6.73 -23.14
N GLN A 459 -25.33 -5.93 -22.93
CA GLN A 459 -26.15 -5.38 -24.04
C GLN A 459 -25.35 -4.43 -24.94
N PHE A 460 -24.32 -3.75 -24.40
CA PHE A 460 -23.41 -2.89 -25.16
C PHE A 460 -22.15 -3.63 -25.66
N GLY A 461 -22.09 -4.97 -25.54
CA GLY A 461 -20.93 -5.77 -25.94
C GLY A 461 -19.69 -5.52 -25.04
N ILE A 462 -19.87 -4.96 -23.84
CA ILE A 462 -18.80 -4.75 -22.86
C ILE A 462 -18.78 -5.98 -21.94
N ASP A 463 -18.04 -7.00 -22.37
CA ASP A 463 -17.78 -8.19 -21.57
C ASP A 463 -16.30 -8.21 -21.18
N LEU A 464 -16.02 -7.64 -20.01
CA LEU A 464 -14.67 -7.54 -19.47
C LEU A 464 -14.38 -8.57 -18.38
N TYR A 465 -15.39 -9.29 -17.89
CA TYR A 465 -15.20 -10.31 -16.87
C TYR A 465 -14.28 -11.43 -17.39
N GLU A 466 -13.46 -11.99 -16.51
CA GLU A 466 -12.46 -13.00 -16.87
C GLU A 466 -11.45 -12.56 -17.94
N THR A 467 -11.14 -11.26 -17.99
CA THR A 467 -10.14 -10.73 -18.92
C THR A 467 -8.98 -10.04 -18.21
N VAL A 468 -7.79 -10.09 -18.83
CA VAL A 468 -6.59 -9.40 -18.34
C VAL A 468 -6.80 -7.87 -18.19
N PRO A 469 -7.49 -7.16 -19.11
CA PRO A 469 -7.79 -5.75 -18.93
C PRO A 469 -8.55 -5.43 -17.64
N LEU A 470 -9.54 -6.26 -17.23
CA LEU A 470 -10.27 -6.04 -15.99
C LEU A 470 -9.36 -6.17 -14.76
N LEU A 471 -8.47 -7.16 -14.76
CA LEU A 471 -7.47 -7.34 -13.70
C LEU A 471 -6.54 -6.11 -13.60
N VAL A 472 -6.05 -5.60 -14.74
CA VAL A 472 -5.23 -4.37 -14.77
C VAL A 472 -6.00 -3.17 -14.24
N MET A 473 -7.28 -3.01 -14.58
CA MET A 473 -8.13 -1.94 -14.02
C MET A 473 -8.23 -2.04 -12.50
N GLY A 474 -8.39 -3.24 -11.94
CA GLY A 474 -8.36 -3.47 -10.50
C GLY A 474 -7.04 -3.04 -9.86
N TYR A 475 -5.92 -3.39 -10.48
CA TYR A 475 -4.60 -2.95 -10.02
C TYR A 475 -4.40 -1.42 -10.09
N LEU A 476 -4.89 -0.79 -11.14
CA LEU A 476 -4.86 0.66 -11.26
C LEU A 476 -5.69 1.36 -10.17
N ALA A 477 -6.84 0.77 -9.82
CA ALA A 477 -7.73 1.31 -8.81
C ALA A 477 -7.08 1.40 -7.41
N THR A 478 -6.29 0.40 -7.03
CA THR A 478 -5.55 0.39 -5.75
C THR A 478 -4.26 1.20 -5.81
N SER A 479 -3.60 1.21 -6.97
CA SER A 479 -2.27 1.79 -7.12
C SER A 479 -2.28 3.30 -7.31
N ILE A 480 -3.22 3.86 -8.08
CA ILE A 480 -3.28 5.31 -8.39
C ILE A 480 -3.39 6.15 -7.10
N PRO A 481 -4.29 5.84 -6.14
CA PRO A 481 -4.40 6.63 -4.91
C PRO A 481 -3.12 6.64 -4.09
N THR A 482 -2.54 5.46 -3.87
CA THR A 482 -1.33 5.28 -3.07
C THR A 482 -0.13 5.98 -3.71
N GLN A 483 0.09 5.78 -5.01
CA GLN A 483 1.21 6.38 -5.72
C GLN A 483 1.09 7.91 -5.80
N SER A 484 -0.12 8.43 -6.02
CA SER A 484 -0.38 9.88 -6.02
C SER A 484 0.03 10.52 -4.69
N ARG A 485 -0.25 9.86 -3.57
CA ARG A 485 0.13 10.34 -2.22
C ARG A 485 1.64 10.31 -1.99
N ILE A 486 2.33 9.26 -2.43
CA ILE A 486 3.79 9.18 -2.34
C ILE A 486 4.44 10.34 -3.09
N MET A 487 3.93 10.68 -4.28
CA MET A 487 4.48 11.76 -5.11
C MET A 487 4.12 13.16 -4.61
N MET A 488 2.97 13.34 -3.95
CA MET A 488 2.40 14.64 -3.61
C MET A 488 3.35 15.51 -2.79
N GLY A 489 4.08 14.92 -1.84
CA GLY A 489 5.01 15.65 -0.96
C GLY A 489 6.12 16.35 -1.75
N GLN A 490 6.72 15.68 -2.72
CA GLN A 490 7.80 16.26 -3.53
C GLN A 490 7.24 17.18 -4.63
N VAL A 491 6.11 16.81 -5.23
CA VAL A 491 5.44 17.64 -6.23
C VAL A 491 5.01 18.99 -5.65
N ALA A 492 4.54 19.03 -4.40
CA ALA A 492 4.17 20.28 -3.72
C ALA A 492 5.35 21.23 -3.47
N GLN A 493 6.58 20.71 -3.41
CA GLN A 493 7.80 21.51 -3.22
C GLN A 493 8.30 22.15 -4.53
N VAL A 494 7.84 21.69 -5.69
CA VAL A 494 8.25 22.24 -6.99
C VAL A 494 7.49 23.55 -7.27
N HIS A 495 8.21 24.67 -7.27
CA HIS A 495 7.62 25.98 -7.55
C HIS A 495 7.24 26.12 -9.04
N GLY A 496 6.10 26.76 -9.30
CA GLY A 496 5.63 27.03 -10.67
C GLY A 496 6.61 27.89 -11.50
N SER A 497 7.38 28.75 -10.83
CA SER A 497 8.43 29.56 -11.44
C SER A 497 9.48 28.76 -12.24
N LEU A 498 9.69 27.48 -11.92
CA LEU A 498 10.59 26.61 -12.67
C LEU A 498 10.14 26.42 -14.12
N LEU A 499 8.84 26.22 -14.33
CA LEU A 499 8.25 26.08 -15.67
C LEU A 499 8.16 27.42 -16.38
N GLU A 500 7.91 28.50 -15.64
CA GLU A 500 7.89 29.85 -16.17
C GLU A 500 9.29 30.26 -16.65
N ALA A 501 10.32 30.03 -15.89
CA ALA A 501 11.71 30.27 -16.29
C ALA A 501 12.08 29.51 -17.56
N ALA A 502 11.72 28.22 -17.67
CA ALA A 502 11.96 27.43 -18.87
C ALA A 502 11.26 28.06 -20.12
N ARG A 503 10.03 28.57 -19.94
CA ARG A 503 9.28 29.23 -21.02
C ARG A 503 9.89 30.58 -21.44
N VAL A 504 10.38 31.37 -20.48
CA VAL A 504 11.12 32.62 -20.75
C VAL A 504 12.35 32.33 -21.61
N HIS A 505 13.00 31.17 -21.42
CA HIS A 505 14.12 30.72 -22.27
C HIS A 505 13.68 30.03 -23.57
N GLY A 506 12.43 30.22 -24.01
CA GLY A 506 11.92 29.75 -25.31
C GLY A 506 11.45 28.29 -25.34
N ALA A 507 11.40 27.56 -24.19
CA ALA A 507 10.93 26.20 -24.16
C ALA A 507 9.40 26.14 -24.37
N ARG A 508 8.95 25.30 -25.33
CA ARG A 508 7.53 24.97 -25.48
C ARG A 508 7.03 24.18 -24.22
N ALA A 509 5.73 24.17 -23.99
CA ALA A 509 5.14 23.59 -22.77
C ALA A 509 5.63 22.14 -22.46
N PHE A 510 5.65 21.29 -23.47
CA PHE A 510 6.14 19.91 -23.32
C PHE A 510 7.66 19.85 -23.07
N SER A 511 8.42 20.66 -23.78
CA SER A 511 9.88 20.76 -23.59
C SER A 511 10.23 21.30 -22.21
N ALA A 512 9.55 22.34 -21.71
CA ALA A 512 9.72 22.86 -20.35
C ALA A 512 9.38 21.80 -19.30
N TRP A 513 8.31 21.03 -19.52
CA TRP A 513 7.92 19.94 -18.63
C TRP A 513 8.98 18.83 -18.59
N ARG A 514 9.43 18.35 -19.76
CA ARG A 514 10.43 17.28 -19.88
C ARG A 514 11.81 17.69 -19.36
N SER A 515 12.26 18.92 -19.65
CA SER A 515 13.64 19.35 -19.36
C SER A 515 13.81 19.96 -17.96
N ALA A 516 12.77 20.58 -17.39
CA ALA A 516 12.85 21.26 -16.11
C ALA A 516 12.09 20.54 -15.00
N TYR A 517 10.83 20.11 -15.23
CA TYR A 517 9.99 19.56 -14.19
C TYR A 517 10.29 18.07 -13.88
N VAL A 518 10.27 17.21 -14.92
CA VAL A 518 10.47 15.76 -14.77
C VAL A 518 11.80 15.42 -14.10
N PRO A 519 12.93 16.06 -14.40
CA PRO A 519 14.19 15.79 -13.73
C PRO A 519 14.15 15.99 -12.21
N VAL A 520 13.44 17.03 -11.76
CA VAL A 520 13.31 17.35 -10.32
C VAL A 520 12.49 16.28 -9.57
N VAL A 521 11.43 15.77 -10.21
CA VAL A 521 10.56 14.75 -9.61
C VAL A 521 10.99 13.32 -9.95
N SER A 522 12.03 13.13 -10.77
CA SER A 522 12.45 11.82 -11.28
C SER A 522 12.72 10.79 -10.19
N ARG A 523 13.31 11.21 -9.08
CA ARG A 523 13.61 10.31 -7.96
C ARG A 523 12.35 9.75 -7.34
N VAL A 524 11.37 10.59 -7.01
CA VAL A 524 10.11 10.11 -6.42
C VAL A 524 9.30 9.32 -7.44
N LEU A 525 9.39 9.68 -8.73
CA LEU A 525 8.72 8.95 -9.80
C LEU A 525 9.23 7.51 -9.91
N VAL A 526 10.56 7.32 -9.92
CA VAL A 526 11.18 5.98 -9.96
C VAL A 526 10.88 5.20 -8.68
N LEU A 527 11.00 5.82 -7.51
CA LEU A 527 10.69 5.16 -6.24
C LEU A 527 9.20 4.76 -6.16
N ALA A 528 8.29 5.63 -6.57
CA ALA A 528 6.87 5.34 -6.60
C ALA A 528 6.54 4.23 -7.62
N TRP A 529 7.21 4.21 -8.78
CA TRP A 529 7.11 3.15 -9.77
C TRP A 529 7.54 1.80 -9.16
N LEU A 530 8.70 1.74 -8.49
CA LEU A 530 9.21 0.52 -7.87
C LEU A 530 8.28 0.00 -6.76
N VAL A 531 7.74 0.89 -5.93
CA VAL A 531 6.78 0.52 -4.88
C VAL A 531 5.51 -0.06 -5.50
N THR A 532 4.98 0.58 -6.55
CA THR A 532 3.79 0.10 -7.25
C THR A 532 4.07 -1.24 -7.93
N PHE A 533 5.19 -1.36 -8.64
CA PHE A 533 5.60 -2.61 -9.27
C PHE A 533 5.62 -3.77 -8.28
N THR A 534 6.34 -3.61 -7.17
CA THR A 534 6.48 -4.68 -6.16
C THR A 534 5.14 -5.03 -5.51
N LYS A 535 4.31 -4.03 -5.15
CA LYS A 535 2.99 -4.28 -4.57
C LYS A 535 2.05 -4.99 -5.55
N THR A 536 2.05 -4.60 -6.82
CA THR A 536 1.21 -5.22 -7.85
C THR A 536 1.71 -6.63 -8.21
N PHE A 537 3.03 -6.84 -8.22
CA PHE A 537 3.64 -8.13 -8.53
C PHE A 537 3.18 -9.24 -7.56
N PHE A 538 3.04 -8.89 -6.30
CA PHE A 538 2.60 -9.78 -5.24
C PHE A 538 1.14 -9.52 -4.79
N GLU A 539 0.36 -8.81 -5.58
CA GLU A 539 -1.03 -8.52 -5.22
C GLU A 539 -1.86 -9.80 -5.25
N LEU A 540 -2.48 -10.15 -4.12
CA LEU A 540 -3.27 -11.37 -3.96
C LEU A 540 -4.79 -11.10 -3.93
N PRO A 541 -5.35 -10.16 -3.14
CA PRO A 541 -6.79 -10.00 -2.95
C PRO A 541 -7.59 -9.77 -4.25
N ILE A 542 -7.13 -8.87 -5.11
CA ILE A 542 -7.78 -8.58 -6.41
C ILE A 542 -7.52 -9.71 -7.38
N SER A 543 -6.27 -10.19 -7.42
CA SER A 543 -5.86 -11.29 -8.29
C SER A 543 -6.71 -12.53 -8.06
N GLN A 544 -6.94 -12.90 -6.79
CA GLN A 544 -7.72 -14.08 -6.40
C GLN A 544 -9.17 -14.07 -6.93
N LEU A 545 -9.74 -12.87 -7.12
CA LEU A 545 -11.11 -12.71 -7.62
C LEU A 545 -11.21 -12.46 -9.12
N LEU A 546 -10.18 -11.86 -9.73
CA LEU A 546 -10.26 -11.33 -11.10
C LEU A 546 -9.28 -11.96 -12.09
N TYR A 547 -8.43 -12.92 -11.68
CA TYR A 547 -7.54 -13.56 -12.65
C TYR A 547 -8.33 -14.34 -13.70
N PRO A 548 -8.01 -14.19 -14.99
CA PRO A 548 -8.67 -14.94 -16.04
C PRO A 548 -8.26 -16.40 -16.00
N PRO A 549 -9.17 -17.33 -16.39
CA PRO A 549 -8.82 -18.75 -16.52
C PRO A 549 -7.59 -18.96 -17.40
N GLY A 550 -6.64 -19.77 -16.94
CA GLY A 550 -5.37 -20.01 -17.64
C GLY A 550 -4.33 -18.88 -17.55
N HIS A 551 -4.63 -17.79 -16.85
CA HIS A 551 -3.72 -16.64 -16.68
C HIS A 551 -3.53 -16.32 -15.19
N GLU A 552 -3.09 -17.30 -14.42
CA GLU A 552 -2.82 -17.12 -13.00
C GLU A 552 -1.65 -16.15 -12.76
N THR A 553 -1.81 -15.28 -11.78
CA THR A 553 -0.72 -14.42 -11.32
C THR A 553 0.17 -15.18 -10.33
N VAL A 554 1.39 -14.70 -10.12
CA VAL A 554 2.35 -15.37 -9.24
C VAL A 554 1.83 -15.52 -7.81
N SER A 555 1.09 -14.56 -7.30
CA SER A 555 0.50 -14.59 -5.95
C SER A 555 -0.60 -15.65 -5.84
N VAL A 556 -1.46 -15.76 -6.86
CA VAL A 556 -2.52 -16.79 -6.90
C VAL A 556 -1.91 -18.19 -7.03
N ALA A 557 -0.93 -18.35 -7.91
CA ALA A 557 -0.25 -19.63 -8.08
C ALA A 557 0.48 -20.09 -6.81
N ILE A 558 1.24 -19.20 -6.15
CA ILE A 558 1.89 -19.51 -4.86
C ILE A 558 0.85 -19.93 -3.82
N ASN A 559 -0.20 -19.12 -3.62
CA ASN A 559 -1.25 -19.40 -2.65
C ASN A 559 -1.99 -20.72 -2.97
N SER A 560 -2.23 -21.02 -4.24
CA SER A 560 -2.87 -22.28 -4.66
C SER A 560 -2.00 -23.49 -4.32
N TRP A 561 -0.70 -23.48 -4.65
CA TRP A 561 0.19 -24.58 -4.35
C TRP A 561 0.33 -24.81 -2.84
N LEU A 562 0.46 -23.74 -2.05
CA LEU A 562 0.60 -23.84 -0.60
C LEU A 562 -0.70 -24.30 0.08
N SER A 563 -1.86 -23.82 -0.37
CA SER A 563 -3.18 -24.23 0.12
C SER A 563 -3.50 -25.70 -0.19
N ASN A 564 -2.92 -26.25 -1.26
CA ASN A 564 -3.03 -27.66 -1.63
C ASN A 564 -1.91 -28.52 -1.01
N TYR A 565 -1.18 -28.01 -0.01
CA TYR A 565 -0.11 -28.69 0.72
C TYR A 565 1.12 -29.08 -0.12
N HIS A 566 1.30 -28.48 -1.30
CA HIS A 566 2.52 -28.60 -2.12
C HIS A 566 3.55 -27.53 -1.72
N TYR A 567 4.03 -27.63 -0.49
CA TYR A 567 4.91 -26.62 0.09
C TYR A 567 6.26 -26.49 -0.61
N ASP A 568 6.81 -27.59 -1.14
CA ASP A 568 8.05 -27.62 -1.91
C ASP A 568 7.97 -26.72 -3.15
N ILE A 569 6.93 -26.88 -3.95
CA ILE A 569 6.73 -26.10 -5.17
C ILE A 569 6.33 -24.66 -4.84
N GLY A 570 5.38 -24.47 -3.90
CA GLY A 570 4.93 -23.13 -3.49
C GLY A 570 6.06 -22.28 -2.93
N THR A 571 6.94 -22.84 -2.09
CA THR A 571 8.10 -22.13 -1.54
C THR A 571 9.18 -21.89 -2.60
N ALA A 572 9.41 -22.83 -3.53
CA ALA A 572 10.33 -22.62 -4.67
C ALA A 572 9.83 -21.49 -5.58
N MET A 573 8.53 -21.45 -5.89
CA MET A 573 7.91 -20.33 -6.62
C MET A 573 8.08 -19.01 -5.87
N THR A 574 7.90 -19.00 -4.55
CA THR A 574 8.12 -17.81 -3.72
C THR A 574 9.56 -17.29 -3.85
N VAL A 575 10.55 -18.17 -3.77
CA VAL A 575 11.97 -17.79 -3.94
C VAL A 575 12.23 -17.26 -5.34
N VAL A 576 11.74 -17.93 -6.39
CA VAL A 576 11.89 -17.48 -7.79
C VAL A 576 11.21 -16.13 -8.00
N ALA A 577 10.00 -15.94 -7.48
CA ALA A 577 9.25 -14.70 -7.57
C ALA A 577 9.98 -13.54 -6.87
N LEU A 578 10.51 -13.76 -5.66
CA LEU A 578 11.30 -12.76 -4.94
C LEU A 578 12.56 -12.39 -5.72
N LEU A 579 13.29 -13.37 -6.28
CA LEU A 579 14.47 -13.13 -7.11
C LEU A 579 14.12 -12.34 -8.38
N ALA A 580 13.02 -12.67 -9.05
CA ALA A 580 12.55 -11.95 -10.23
C ALA A 580 12.21 -10.50 -9.89
N ASN A 581 11.47 -10.27 -8.79
CA ASN A 581 11.16 -8.92 -8.33
C ASN A 581 12.41 -8.11 -7.98
N PHE A 582 13.37 -8.70 -7.25
CA PHE A 582 14.64 -8.03 -6.95
C PHE A 582 15.47 -7.73 -8.21
N LEU A 583 15.47 -8.64 -9.19
CA LEU A 583 16.14 -8.42 -10.47
C LEU A 583 15.56 -7.21 -11.20
N VAL A 584 14.23 -7.10 -11.29
CA VAL A 584 13.58 -5.93 -11.92
C VAL A 584 13.93 -4.64 -11.16
N ILE A 585 13.89 -4.66 -9.82
CA ILE A 585 14.30 -3.50 -9.01
C ILE A 585 15.75 -3.10 -9.32
N ALA A 586 16.66 -4.06 -9.37
CA ALA A 586 18.08 -3.82 -9.66
C ALA A 586 18.27 -3.28 -11.08
N LEU A 587 17.56 -3.83 -12.07
CA LEU A 587 17.61 -3.37 -13.47
C LEU A 587 17.08 -1.94 -13.63
N VAL A 588 15.97 -1.60 -12.97
CA VAL A 588 15.40 -0.24 -13.03
C VAL A 588 16.30 0.77 -12.33
N LEU A 589 16.80 0.46 -11.13
CA LEU A 589 17.72 1.35 -10.41
C LEU A 589 19.07 1.49 -11.14
N GLY A 590 19.64 0.39 -11.61
CA GLY A 590 20.88 0.37 -12.38
C GLY A 590 20.72 1.07 -13.72
N GLY A 591 19.65 0.77 -14.45
CA GLY A 591 19.33 1.41 -15.73
C GLY A 591 19.14 2.91 -15.58
N PHE A 592 18.36 3.35 -14.59
CA PHE A 592 18.22 4.79 -14.32
C PHE A 592 19.55 5.42 -13.89
N GLY A 593 20.34 4.75 -13.07
CA GLY A 593 21.68 5.21 -12.67
C GLY A 593 22.65 5.36 -13.86
N PHE A 594 22.54 4.48 -14.84
CA PHE A 594 23.42 4.50 -16.02
C PHE A 594 22.93 5.40 -17.14
N PHE A 595 21.65 5.29 -17.54
CA PHE A 595 21.10 5.96 -18.72
C PHE A 595 20.55 7.35 -18.43
N ALA A 596 20.19 7.69 -17.18
CA ALA A 596 19.65 9.01 -16.89
C ALA A 596 20.70 10.10 -17.14
N PRO A 597 20.33 11.19 -17.85
CA PRO A 597 21.23 12.32 -18.11
C PRO A 597 21.86 12.85 -16.81
N LYS A 598 23.14 13.23 -16.85
CA LYS A 598 23.85 13.76 -15.67
C LYS A 598 23.09 14.90 -14.98
N GLY A 599 22.42 15.76 -15.77
CA GLY A 599 21.55 16.82 -15.25
C GLY A 599 20.37 16.29 -14.42
N TRP A 600 19.71 15.23 -14.85
CA TRP A 600 18.60 14.60 -14.15
C TRP A 600 19.03 13.99 -12.81
N ARG A 601 20.18 13.31 -12.80
CA ARG A 601 20.75 12.73 -11.56
C ARG A 601 21.09 13.81 -10.53
N ARG A 602 21.65 14.95 -10.96
CA ARG A 602 21.97 16.09 -10.09
C ARG A 602 20.70 16.79 -9.57
N MET A 603 19.76 17.12 -10.44
CA MET A 603 18.52 17.81 -10.06
C MET A 603 17.58 16.93 -9.22
N GLY A 604 17.53 15.63 -9.49
CA GLY A 604 16.75 14.66 -8.70
C GLY A 604 17.39 14.26 -7.37
N GLY A 605 18.57 14.78 -7.04
CA GLY A 605 19.26 14.47 -5.78
C GLY A 605 19.79 13.03 -5.69
N TRP A 606 20.03 12.38 -6.83
CA TRP A 606 20.64 11.06 -6.90
C TRP A 606 22.11 11.15 -6.52
N ARG A 607 22.46 10.69 -5.34
CA ARG A 607 23.85 10.38 -5.02
C ARG A 607 24.13 8.98 -5.57
N VAL A 608 25.06 8.89 -6.51
CA VAL A 608 25.62 7.60 -6.91
C VAL A 608 26.29 7.06 -5.64
N VAL A 609 25.77 5.96 -5.12
CA VAL A 609 26.49 5.17 -4.12
C VAL A 609 27.62 4.52 -4.92
N ALA A 610 28.78 5.16 -4.89
CA ALA A 610 30.02 4.59 -5.40
C ALA A 610 30.58 3.65 -4.33
#